data_73f82ff1a9ec23c61adf34f7bbae6d5a
#
_entry.id   73f82ff1a9ec23c61adf34f7bbae6d5a
#
_cell.length_a   1.000
_cell.length_b   1.000
_cell.length_c   1.000
_cell.angle_alpha   90.00
_cell.angle_beta   90.00
_cell.angle_gamma   90.00
#
_symmetry.space_group_name_H-M   'P 1'
#
loop_
_entity.id
_entity.type
_entity.pdbx_description
1 polymer ?
#
loop_
_entity_poly.entity_id
_entity_poly.type
_entity_poly.pdbx_seq_one_letter_code
_entity_poly.pdbx_strand_id
1 'polypeptide(L)'
;MIPVFFTLSLAFAQIPTPDAYRKAQSELAAKNYWEAIPLFKQFTDPKEYGNLANYAAFHLGEAALGANQPAQAVAALEPIVSGNWAKEDDAKYLLAIAYFKNQQNIEALQIIKKIKDDKVMAMAANATYENLKQVSVSFMIANISEFKENKGYGEALKRVLESQTILSATERAAYYELQGKGFENKNVVKDQILDIVVILPFTNSSRTNLSNIPQNDFVFELYQGLEYGMEQLKLSGTKVNMLTFDSKRDIAHLQNILADPAIASADIIIGPIYPEETDLVSSFAETARIPFVHPLSNLGDRFEELNYSYLFRPSVSSIAAGIVESLRKQNWGKRVAIGYSASSRDEMLAKMLQDQLGKAGFQLVKFEQITARNTSSFLQGLGIRSGQRSMPVDQIILLSDDPSIAQPAFSLMESITASIPTLVMDSWLGFDFANYEMMEFPNFYFIGNNTLNFYGEPMQQFRNKFYNTYLSYPSMNTALGVEMVNWVASSMSDSKGFDLRRNLDQNAFQAGKLTWGFNFQGTHNNQYVPLFKLEAGELKPLD
;
A
#
# COMPACT_ATOMS: atom_id res chain seq x y z
N MET A 1 36.17 -63.95 49.79
CA MET A 1 35.44 -62.86 50.49
C MET A 1 34.71 -62.05 49.40
N ILE A 2 33.41 -62.32 49.22
CA ILE A 2 32.54 -61.71 48.24
C ILE A 2 31.71 -60.62 48.94
N PRO A 3 31.71 -59.35 48.55
CA PRO A 3 30.85 -58.37 49.22
C PRO A 3 29.43 -58.52 48.71
N VAL A 4 28.49 -58.72 49.60
CA VAL A 4 27.05 -58.69 49.34
C VAL A 4 26.61 -57.21 49.31
N PHE A 5 26.19 -56.72 48.15
CA PHE A 5 25.52 -55.44 48.03
C PHE A 5 24.06 -55.60 48.46
N PHE A 6 23.71 -54.99 49.58
CA PHE A 6 22.31 -54.73 49.95
C PHE A 6 21.77 -53.55 49.12
N THR A 7 20.92 -53.84 48.17
CA THR A 7 20.10 -52.81 47.52
C THR A 7 18.92 -52.49 48.43
N LEU A 8 18.99 -51.31 49.07
CA LEU A 8 17.84 -50.74 49.78
C LEU A 8 16.85 -50.26 48.75
N SER A 9 15.80 -51.03 48.46
CA SER A 9 14.63 -50.58 47.74
C SER A 9 13.84 -49.65 48.66
N LEU A 10 13.96 -48.31 48.43
CA LEU A 10 13.05 -47.39 49.05
C LEU A 10 11.66 -47.60 48.44
N ALA A 11 10.83 -48.35 49.08
CA ALA A 11 9.39 -48.40 48.81
C ALA A 11 8.81 -47.04 49.20
N PHE A 12 8.52 -46.22 48.25
CA PHE A 12 7.66 -45.04 48.46
C PHE A 12 6.30 -45.57 48.91
N ALA A 13 5.99 -45.46 50.19
CA ALA A 13 4.67 -45.74 50.75
C ALA A 13 3.69 -44.77 50.04
N GLN A 14 2.84 -45.26 49.14
CA GLN A 14 1.74 -44.52 48.59
C GLN A 14 0.81 -44.14 49.75
N ILE A 15 0.73 -42.87 50.06
CA ILE A 15 -0.26 -42.34 51.01
C ILE A 15 -1.64 -42.73 50.47
N PRO A 16 -2.49 -43.45 51.22
CA PRO A 16 -3.79 -43.85 50.70
C PRO A 16 -4.63 -42.59 50.38
N THR A 17 -5.10 -42.52 49.12
CA THR A 17 -5.93 -41.40 48.65
C THR A 17 -7.21 -41.32 49.49
N PRO A 18 -7.54 -40.18 50.11
CA PRO A 18 -8.73 -40.07 50.96
C PRO A 18 -10.03 -40.41 50.19
N ASP A 19 -10.95 -41.10 50.85
CA ASP A 19 -12.23 -41.51 50.21
C ASP A 19 -13.03 -40.30 49.68
N ALA A 20 -12.99 -39.17 50.37
CA ALA A 20 -13.61 -37.93 49.91
C ALA A 20 -12.99 -37.40 48.61
N TYR A 21 -11.66 -37.58 48.39
CA TYR A 21 -11.00 -37.25 47.15
C TYR A 21 -11.41 -38.17 45.99
N ARG A 22 -11.56 -39.48 46.25
CA ARG A 22 -12.08 -40.45 45.27
C ARG A 22 -13.52 -40.12 44.87
N LYS A 23 -14.33 -39.70 45.84
CA LYS A 23 -15.68 -39.20 45.55
C LYS A 23 -15.64 -37.98 44.65
N ALA A 24 -14.76 -37.00 44.93
CA ALA A 24 -14.58 -35.82 44.05
C ALA A 24 -14.22 -36.22 42.61
N GLN A 25 -13.31 -37.18 42.42
CA GLN A 25 -12.95 -37.72 41.12
C GLN A 25 -14.14 -38.43 40.43
N SER A 26 -14.97 -39.15 41.18
CA SER A 26 -16.18 -39.79 40.63
C SER A 26 -17.19 -38.75 40.15
N GLU A 27 -17.41 -37.66 40.89
CA GLU A 27 -18.32 -36.56 40.50
C GLU A 27 -17.78 -35.83 39.25
N LEU A 28 -16.46 -35.58 39.19
CA LEU A 28 -15.83 -34.99 38.02
C LEU A 28 -16.00 -35.87 36.76
N ALA A 29 -15.77 -37.18 36.90
CA ALA A 29 -15.92 -38.15 35.81
C ALA A 29 -17.39 -38.26 35.35
N ALA A 30 -18.35 -38.10 36.27
CA ALA A 30 -19.78 -38.04 35.98
C ALA A 30 -20.23 -36.69 35.42
N LYS A 31 -19.31 -35.70 35.28
CA LYS A 31 -19.57 -34.32 34.89
C LYS A 31 -20.46 -33.53 35.84
N ASN A 32 -20.57 -33.96 37.08
CA ASN A 32 -21.24 -33.28 38.17
C ASN A 32 -20.30 -32.20 38.75
N TYR A 33 -20.00 -31.19 37.92
CA TYR A 33 -18.95 -30.22 38.21
C TYR A 33 -19.20 -29.41 39.48
N TRP A 34 -20.45 -29.06 39.71
CA TRP A 34 -20.84 -28.28 40.87
C TRP A 34 -20.65 -29.00 42.18
N GLU A 35 -20.83 -30.32 42.19
CA GLU A 35 -20.62 -31.20 43.33
C GLU A 35 -19.13 -31.51 43.53
N ALA A 36 -18.37 -31.63 42.42
CA ALA A 36 -16.94 -31.90 42.45
C ALA A 36 -16.12 -30.72 43.02
N ILE A 37 -16.47 -29.47 42.67
CA ILE A 37 -15.76 -28.27 43.11
C ILE A 37 -15.55 -28.18 44.61
N PRO A 38 -16.58 -28.21 45.50
CA PRO A 38 -16.39 -28.10 46.94
C PRO A 38 -15.62 -29.30 47.54
N LEU A 39 -15.71 -30.45 46.89
CA LEU A 39 -14.98 -31.64 47.34
C LEU A 39 -13.47 -31.52 47.06
N PHE A 40 -13.05 -31.11 45.86
CA PHE A 40 -11.63 -30.87 45.54
C PHE A 40 -11.03 -29.73 46.34
N LYS A 41 -11.80 -28.65 46.59
CA LYS A 41 -11.34 -27.49 47.34
C LYS A 41 -10.80 -27.82 48.73
N GLN A 42 -11.30 -28.88 49.37
CA GLN A 42 -10.85 -29.32 50.70
C GLN A 42 -9.41 -29.82 50.70
N PHE A 43 -8.87 -30.22 49.56
CA PHE A 43 -7.54 -30.84 49.42
C PHE A 43 -6.50 -29.91 48.79
N THR A 44 -6.76 -28.63 48.64
CA THR A 44 -5.86 -27.69 47.92
C THR A 44 -4.78 -27.05 48.80
N ASP A 45 -4.77 -27.30 50.11
CA ASP A 45 -3.72 -26.80 50.99
C ASP A 45 -2.43 -27.66 50.90
N PRO A 46 -1.31 -27.14 50.35
CA PRO A 46 -0.07 -27.91 50.20
C PRO A 46 0.61 -28.23 51.53
N LYS A 47 0.29 -27.49 52.60
CA LYS A 47 0.84 -27.78 53.97
C LYS A 47 0.20 -29.00 54.56
N GLU A 48 -1.07 -29.24 54.26
CA GLU A 48 -1.84 -30.34 54.79
C GLU A 48 -1.73 -31.60 53.90
N TYR A 49 -1.81 -31.40 52.58
CA TYR A 49 -1.94 -32.52 51.63
C TYR A 49 -0.69 -32.71 50.72
N GLY A 50 0.36 -31.90 50.89
CA GLY A 50 1.61 -32.06 50.12
C GLY A 50 1.36 -32.07 48.61
N ASN A 51 1.92 -33.08 47.91
CA ASN A 51 1.77 -33.22 46.46
C ASN A 51 0.32 -33.45 45.99
N LEU A 52 -0.55 -34.01 46.87
CA LEU A 52 -1.96 -34.19 46.51
C LEU A 52 -2.67 -32.87 46.29
N ALA A 53 -2.22 -31.78 46.92
CA ALA A 53 -2.80 -30.47 46.77
C ALA A 53 -2.70 -29.95 45.31
N ASN A 54 -1.60 -30.25 44.61
CA ASN A 54 -1.47 -29.86 43.19
C ASN A 54 -2.47 -30.61 42.30
N TYR A 55 -2.68 -31.89 42.55
CA TYR A 55 -3.68 -32.70 41.83
C TYR A 55 -5.10 -32.25 42.18
N ALA A 56 -5.37 -31.89 43.43
CA ALA A 56 -6.66 -31.37 43.85
C ALA A 56 -6.96 -29.99 43.18
N ALA A 57 -5.99 -29.11 43.16
CA ALA A 57 -6.11 -27.79 42.48
C ALA A 57 -6.28 -27.96 40.96
N PHE A 58 -5.58 -28.94 40.36
CA PHE A 58 -5.74 -29.26 38.94
C PHE A 58 -7.16 -29.73 38.62
N HIS A 59 -7.70 -30.70 39.34
CA HIS A 59 -9.05 -31.19 39.12
C HIS A 59 -10.14 -30.17 39.55
N LEU A 60 -9.85 -29.32 40.53
CA LEU A 60 -10.70 -28.18 40.85
C LEU A 60 -10.80 -27.23 39.66
N GLY A 61 -9.67 -26.89 39.01
CA GLY A 61 -9.64 -26.10 37.80
C GLY A 61 -10.41 -26.72 36.64
N GLU A 62 -10.28 -28.04 36.47
CA GLU A 62 -11.00 -28.83 35.48
C GLU A 62 -12.52 -28.80 35.71
N ALA A 63 -12.96 -29.01 36.96
CA ALA A 63 -14.36 -28.94 37.37
C ALA A 63 -14.92 -27.52 37.20
N ALA A 64 -14.17 -26.49 37.58
CA ALA A 64 -14.56 -25.11 37.43
C ALA A 64 -14.74 -24.70 35.95
N LEU A 65 -13.84 -25.17 35.04
CA LEU A 65 -14.01 -25.00 33.61
C LEU A 65 -15.25 -25.71 33.08
N GLY A 66 -15.51 -26.91 33.52
CA GLY A 66 -16.71 -27.67 33.17
C GLY A 66 -17.99 -27.00 33.65
N ALA A 67 -17.97 -26.37 34.82
CA ALA A 67 -19.07 -25.58 35.39
C ALA A 67 -19.19 -24.17 34.78
N ASN A 68 -18.36 -23.84 33.78
CA ASN A 68 -18.27 -22.51 33.17
C ASN A 68 -17.94 -21.38 34.17
N GLN A 69 -17.04 -21.66 35.11
CA GLN A 69 -16.51 -20.73 36.11
C GLN A 69 -15.02 -20.43 35.86
N PRO A 70 -14.66 -19.68 34.78
CA PRO A 70 -13.27 -19.50 34.40
C PRO A 70 -12.44 -18.74 35.45
N ALA A 71 -12.99 -17.78 36.14
CA ALA A 71 -12.28 -17.05 37.20
C ALA A 71 -11.90 -17.97 38.37
N GLN A 72 -12.74 -18.93 38.73
CA GLN A 72 -12.43 -19.91 39.78
C GLN A 72 -11.37 -20.92 39.29
N ALA A 73 -11.41 -21.30 38.02
CA ALA A 73 -10.39 -22.16 37.43
C ALA A 73 -9.03 -21.44 37.40
N VAL A 74 -8.96 -20.16 37.05
CA VAL A 74 -7.74 -19.35 37.14
C VAL A 74 -7.18 -19.39 38.56
N ALA A 75 -7.99 -19.06 39.57
CA ALA A 75 -7.55 -19.03 40.96
C ALA A 75 -7.04 -20.39 41.48
N ALA A 76 -7.58 -21.48 40.96
CA ALA A 76 -7.14 -22.82 41.34
C ALA A 76 -5.83 -23.26 40.65
N LEU A 77 -5.66 -22.87 39.38
CA LEU A 77 -4.55 -23.35 38.53
C LEU A 77 -3.29 -22.49 38.61
N GLU A 78 -3.41 -21.17 38.80
CA GLU A 78 -2.23 -20.25 38.87
C GLU A 78 -1.17 -20.70 39.89
N PRO A 79 -1.50 -21.15 41.12
CA PRO A 79 -0.49 -21.51 42.11
C PRO A 79 0.32 -22.77 41.75
N ILE A 80 -0.18 -23.63 40.84
CA ILE A 80 0.40 -24.93 40.54
C ILE A 80 1.16 -25.02 39.21
N VAL A 81 1.21 -23.96 38.42
CA VAL A 81 1.86 -23.97 37.08
C VAL A 81 3.36 -23.69 37.12
N SER A 82 3.96 -23.53 38.29
CA SER A 82 5.40 -23.29 38.49
C SER A 82 6.08 -24.30 39.42
N GLY A 83 5.47 -25.43 39.66
CA GLY A 83 5.84 -26.33 40.76
C GLY A 83 6.72 -27.53 40.40
N ASN A 84 7.16 -27.73 39.18
CA ASN A 84 7.93 -28.90 38.69
C ASN A 84 7.33 -30.24 39.12
N TRP A 85 6.11 -30.50 38.73
CA TRP A 85 5.37 -31.75 39.01
C TRP A 85 4.82 -32.38 37.73
N ALA A 86 4.37 -33.64 37.82
CA ALA A 86 4.11 -34.49 36.66
C ALA A 86 3.07 -33.95 35.66
N LYS A 87 2.12 -33.07 36.11
CA LYS A 87 1.08 -32.50 35.26
C LYS A 87 1.17 -30.96 35.15
N GLU A 88 2.38 -30.41 35.31
CA GLU A 88 2.59 -28.98 35.24
C GLU A 88 2.17 -28.41 33.87
N ASP A 89 2.53 -29.08 32.78
CA ASP A 89 2.18 -28.60 31.43
C ASP A 89 0.67 -28.76 31.12
N ASP A 90 0.05 -29.88 31.61
CA ASP A 90 -1.42 -30.01 31.55
C ASP A 90 -2.11 -28.89 32.33
N ALA A 91 -1.57 -28.49 33.50
CA ALA A 91 -2.13 -27.38 34.29
C ALA A 91 -1.96 -26.03 33.59
N LYS A 92 -0.82 -25.77 32.93
CA LYS A 92 -0.63 -24.58 32.10
C LYS A 92 -1.64 -24.54 30.95
N TYR A 93 -1.90 -25.68 30.31
CA TYR A 93 -2.90 -25.79 29.26
C TYR A 93 -4.32 -25.44 29.75
N LEU A 94 -4.74 -26.04 30.88
CA LEU A 94 -6.06 -25.72 31.47
C LEU A 94 -6.14 -24.27 31.92
N LEU A 95 -5.06 -23.72 32.48
CA LEU A 95 -5.00 -22.30 32.86
C LEU A 95 -5.14 -21.39 31.62
N ALA A 96 -4.50 -21.74 30.51
CA ALA A 96 -4.67 -21.01 29.26
C ALA A 96 -6.13 -21.01 28.78
N ILE A 97 -6.81 -22.17 28.85
CA ILE A 97 -8.24 -22.28 28.54
C ILE A 97 -9.08 -21.38 29.48
N ALA A 98 -8.75 -21.36 30.78
CA ALA A 98 -9.43 -20.52 31.75
C ALA A 98 -9.25 -19.04 31.45
N TYR A 99 -8.03 -18.63 31.12
CA TYR A 99 -7.74 -17.24 30.69
C TYR A 99 -8.49 -16.86 29.42
N PHE A 100 -8.49 -17.68 28.37
CA PHE A 100 -9.25 -17.41 27.15
C PHE A 100 -10.75 -17.23 27.45
N LYS A 101 -11.34 -18.13 28.24
CA LYS A 101 -12.76 -18.01 28.64
C LYS A 101 -13.03 -16.79 29.51
N ASN A 102 -12.04 -16.29 30.22
CA ASN A 102 -12.10 -15.08 31.03
C ASN A 102 -11.71 -13.80 30.26
N GLN A 103 -11.54 -13.90 28.92
CA GLN A 103 -11.13 -12.81 28.02
C GLN A 103 -9.74 -12.23 28.31
N GLN A 104 -8.89 -12.98 28.98
CA GLN A 104 -7.49 -12.65 29.31
C GLN A 104 -6.55 -13.28 28.27
N ASN A 105 -6.63 -12.79 27.03
CA ASN A 105 -5.95 -13.41 25.88
C ASN A 105 -4.42 -13.34 25.96
N ILE A 106 -3.87 -12.25 26.53
CA ILE A 106 -2.42 -12.10 26.67
C ILE A 106 -1.87 -13.10 27.70
N GLU A 107 -2.51 -13.20 28.85
CA GLU A 107 -2.13 -14.13 29.92
C GLU A 107 -2.21 -15.59 29.44
N ALA A 108 -3.25 -15.91 28.65
CA ALA A 108 -3.37 -17.22 28.03
C ALA A 108 -2.18 -17.54 27.11
N LEU A 109 -1.81 -16.61 26.25
CA LEU A 109 -0.69 -16.78 25.31
C LEU A 109 0.66 -16.85 26.04
N GLN A 110 0.83 -16.06 27.09
CA GLN A 110 2.05 -16.05 27.92
C GLN A 110 2.24 -17.35 28.69
N ILE A 111 1.17 -17.96 29.20
CA ILE A 111 1.28 -19.24 29.90
C ILE A 111 1.51 -20.39 28.92
N ILE A 112 0.90 -20.38 27.73
CA ILE A 112 1.16 -21.35 26.66
C ILE A 112 2.63 -21.37 26.26
N LYS A 113 3.27 -20.22 26.16
CA LYS A 113 4.69 -20.09 25.83
C LYS A 113 5.62 -20.83 26.80
N LYS A 114 5.15 -21.16 28.01
CA LYS A 114 5.89 -21.88 29.05
C LYS A 114 5.68 -23.41 29.03
N ILE A 115 4.83 -23.92 28.15
CA ILE A 115 4.59 -25.35 27.95
C ILE A 115 5.80 -25.98 27.26
N LYS A 116 6.27 -27.11 27.73
CA LYS A 116 7.44 -27.81 27.19
C LYS A 116 7.09 -29.13 26.50
N ASP A 117 6.00 -29.75 26.89
CA ASP A 117 5.54 -31.02 26.30
C ASP A 117 4.93 -30.75 24.92
N ASP A 118 5.45 -31.40 23.86
CA ASP A 118 5.04 -31.20 22.47
C ASP A 118 3.57 -31.55 22.22
N LYS A 119 3.01 -32.53 22.92
CA LYS A 119 1.60 -32.92 22.75
C LYS A 119 0.69 -31.91 23.39
N VAL A 120 1.03 -31.45 24.59
CA VAL A 120 0.29 -30.36 25.27
C VAL A 120 0.40 -29.08 24.49
N MET A 121 1.57 -28.76 23.92
CA MET A 121 1.76 -27.60 23.06
C MET A 121 0.87 -27.65 21.80
N ALA A 122 0.74 -28.83 21.18
CA ALA A 122 -0.16 -29.00 20.03
C ALA A 122 -1.64 -28.78 20.41
N MET A 123 -2.05 -29.27 21.58
CA MET A 123 -3.39 -29.02 22.13
C MET A 123 -3.60 -27.52 22.40
N ALA A 124 -2.60 -26.85 22.98
CA ALA A 124 -2.63 -25.40 23.26
C ALA A 124 -2.68 -24.57 21.99
N ALA A 125 -1.99 -24.99 20.92
CA ALA A 125 -2.07 -24.32 19.62
C ALA A 125 -3.48 -24.41 19.02
N ASN A 126 -4.12 -25.57 19.07
CA ASN A 126 -5.51 -25.72 18.62
C ASN A 126 -6.47 -24.86 19.46
N ALA A 127 -6.29 -24.84 20.78
CA ALA A 127 -7.09 -23.98 21.65
C ALA A 127 -6.88 -22.50 21.36
N THR A 128 -5.64 -22.08 21.08
CA THR A 128 -5.32 -20.72 20.68
C THR A 128 -6.08 -20.34 19.40
N TYR A 129 -6.01 -21.18 18.38
CA TYR A 129 -6.74 -20.95 17.13
C TYR A 129 -8.25 -20.75 17.36
N GLU A 130 -8.87 -21.67 18.10
CA GLU A 130 -10.32 -21.64 18.36
C GLU A 130 -10.77 -20.38 19.13
N ASN A 131 -9.97 -19.89 20.06
CA ASN A 131 -10.30 -18.73 20.87
C ASN A 131 -9.96 -17.39 20.20
N LEU A 132 -8.93 -17.34 19.34
CA LEU A 132 -8.51 -16.11 18.69
C LEU A 132 -9.21 -15.81 17.35
N LYS A 133 -9.83 -16.78 16.73
CA LYS A 133 -10.51 -16.59 15.43
C LYS A 133 -11.62 -15.52 15.42
N GLN A 134 -12.09 -15.10 16.59
CA GLN A 134 -13.09 -14.04 16.75
C GLN A 134 -12.53 -12.77 17.43
N VAL A 135 -11.25 -12.77 17.73
CA VAL A 135 -10.57 -11.61 18.34
C VAL A 135 -10.21 -10.61 17.25
N SER A 136 -10.15 -9.32 17.59
CA SER A 136 -9.85 -8.26 16.61
C SER A 136 -8.46 -8.44 15.97
N VAL A 137 -8.38 -8.20 14.68
CA VAL A 137 -7.13 -8.26 13.91
C VAL A 137 -6.09 -7.29 14.47
N SER A 138 -6.51 -6.09 14.88
CA SER A 138 -5.62 -5.09 15.47
C SER A 138 -4.95 -5.58 16.75
N PHE A 139 -5.67 -6.31 17.62
CA PHE A 139 -5.08 -6.94 18.79
C PHE A 139 -4.02 -7.98 18.40
N MET A 140 -4.34 -8.84 17.43
CA MET A 140 -3.40 -9.87 16.99
C MET A 140 -2.17 -9.27 16.30
N ILE A 141 -2.32 -8.23 15.48
CA ILE A 141 -1.18 -7.56 14.85
C ILE A 141 -0.28 -6.87 15.89
N ALA A 142 -0.86 -6.20 16.88
CA ALA A 142 -0.10 -5.54 17.93
C ALA A 142 0.79 -6.49 18.75
N ASN A 143 0.45 -7.78 18.83
CA ASN A 143 1.13 -8.77 19.62
C ASN A 143 1.86 -9.85 18.79
N ILE A 144 1.95 -9.69 17.46
CA ILE A 144 2.52 -10.70 16.56
C ILE A 144 3.98 -11.02 16.88
N SER A 145 4.79 -10.01 17.19
CA SER A 145 6.21 -10.18 17.49
C SER A 145 6.47 -11.09 18.69
N GLU A 146 5.55 -11.11 19.64
CA GLU A 146 5.68 -11.93 20.85
C GLU A 146 5.13 -13.36 20.68
N PHE A 147 4.07 -13.53 19.88
CA PHE A 147 3.30 -14.77 19.85
C PHE A 147 3.27 -15.51 18.50
N LYS A 148 3.96 -15.01 17.47
CA LYS A 148 3.99 -15.64 16.13
C LYS A 148 4.48 -17.09 16.11
N GLU A 149 5.30 -17.50 17.08
CA GLU A 149 5.79 -18.87 17.21
C GLU A 149 4.70 -19.86 17.65
N ASN A 150 3.60 -19.38 18.21
CA ASN A 150 2.43 -20.19 18.49
C ASN A 150 1.67 -20.45 17.19
N LYS A 151 1.70 -21.70 16.70
CA LYS A 151 1.07 -22.08 15.43
C LYS A 151 -0.41 -21.71 15.36
N GLY A 152 -1.16 -21.91 16.44
CA GLY A 152 -2.58 -21.56 16.48
C GLY A 152 -2.84 -20.06 16.38
N TYR A 153 -1.95 -19.25 16.95
CA TYR A 153 -1.98 -17.79 16.80
C TYR A 153 -1.74 -17.37 15.35
N GLY A 154 -0.67 -17.90 14.74
CA GLY A 154 -0.34 -17.62 13.35
C GLY A 154 -1.44 -18.03 12.38
N GLU A 155 -2.03 -19.22 12.58
CA GLU A 155 -3.12 -19.73 11.74
C GLU A 155 -4.41 -18.92 11.92
N ALA A 156 -4.76 -18.49 13.14
CA ALA A 156 -5.93 -17.66 13.40
C ALA A 156 -5.81 -16.31 12.71
N LEU A 157 -4.67 -15.62 12.88
CA LEU A 157 -4.42 -14.33 12.25
C LEU A 157 -4.38 -14.45 10.73
N LYS A 158 -3.66 -15.44 10.20
CA LYS A 158 -3.56 -15.70 8.76
C LYS A 158 -4.94 -15.88 8.12
N ARG A 159 -5.79 -16.72 8.74
CA ARG A 159 -7.13 -16.99 8.23
C ARG A 159 -7.99 -15.74 8.16
N VAL A 160 -7.94 -14.88 9.18
CA VAL A 160 -8.71 -13.63 9.20
C VAL A 160 -8.20 -12.69 8.12
N LEU A 161 -6.88 -12.56 7.96
CA LEU A 161 -6.28 -11.73 6.92
C LEU A 161 -6.61 -12.25 5.50
N GLU A 162 -6.60 -13.56 5.29
CA GLU A 162 -6.96 -14.19 4.01
C GLU A 162 -8.46 -14.04 3.66
N SER A 163 -9.32 -13.82 4.65
CA SER A 163 -10.75 -13.61 4.41
C SER A 163 -11.10 -12.17 4.02
N GLN A 164 -10.17 -11.23 4.16
CA GLN A 164 -10.38 -9.84 3.81
C GLN A 164 -10.10 -9.61 2.32
N THR A 165 -10.95 -8.83 1.68
CA THR A 165 -10.80 -8.46 0.26
C THR A 165 -9.65 -7.48 0.05
N ILE A 166 -9.39 -6.61 1.03
CA ILE A 166 -8.32 -5.60 1.00
C ILE A 166 -7.65 -5.59 2.37
N LEU A 167 -6.32 -5.69 2.40
CA LEU A 167 -5.52 -5.57 3.62
C LEU A 167 -4.90 -4.17 3.72
N SER A 168 -4.94 -3.57 4.89
CA SER A 168 -4.17 -2.37 5.21
C SER A 168 -2.66 -2.65 5.21
N ALA A 169 -1.82 -1.63 5.18
CA ALA A 169 -0.36 -1.79 5.18
C ALA A 169 0.16 -2.60 6.38
N THR A 170 -0.40 -2.37 7.58
CA THR A 170 -0.07 -3.11 8.80
C THR A 170 -0.51 -4.57 8.76
N GLU A 171 -1.68 -4.84 8.21
CA GLU A 171 -2.20 -6.21 8.05
C GLU A 171 -1.37 -7.00 7.05
N ARG A 172 -0.94 -6.38 5.97
CA ARG A 172 -0.05 -7.01 4.99
C ARG A 172 1.32 -7.32 5.57
N ALA A 173 1.92 -6.40 6.32
CA ALA A 173 3.19 -6.64 7.00
C ALA A 173 3.09 -7.84 7.95
N ALA A 174 2.01 -7.92 8.74
CA ALA A 174 1.73 -9.04 9.62
C ALA A 174 1.54 -10.37 8.86
N TYR A 175 0.82 -10.33 7.74
CA TYR A 175 0.61 -11.51 6.90
C TYR A 175 1.93 -12.07 6.34
N TYR A 176 2.83 -11.20 5.91
CA TYR A 176 4.16 -11.61 5.42
C TYR A 176 5.06 -12.12 6.56
N GLU A 177 4.98 -11.52 7.74
CA GLU A 177 5.72 -11.98 8.91
C GLU A 177 5.33 -13.42 9.31
N LEU A 178 4.04 -13.72 9.28
CA LEU A 178 3.53 -15.09 9.57
C LEU A 178 3.96 -16.12 8.53
N GLN A 179 4.22 -15.72 7.32
CA GLN A 179 4.70 -16.63 6.28
C GLN A 179 6.21 -16.94 6.39
N GLY A 180 6.91 -16.38 7.37
CA GLY A 180 8.36 -16.46 7.47
C GLY A 180 9.05 -15.75 6.31
N LYS A 181 8.30 -14.91 5.63
CA LYS A 181 8.73 -14.08 4.54
C LYS A 181 8.83 -12.67 5.12
N GLY A 182 10.01 -12.32 5.63
CA GLY A 182 10.38 -10.93 5.55
C GLY A 182 10.10 -10.48 4.11
N PHE A 183 10.08 -9.19 3.83
CA PHE A 183 9.91 -8.64 2.46
C PHE A 183 10.92 -9.19 1.42
N GLU A 184 11.63 -10.24 1.74
CA GLU A 184 12.42 -11.03 0.82
C GLU A 184 11.48 -11.90 0.01
N ASN A 185 11.26 -11.45 -1.23
CA ASN A 185 10.69 -12.28 -2.28
C ASN A 185 11.18 -13.72 -2.13
N LYS A 186 10.25 -14.70 -2.21
CA LYS A 186 10.65 -16.05 -2.58
C LYS A 186 11.76 -15.94 -3.60
N ASN A 187 12.80 -16.76 -3.45
CA ASN A 187 13.77 -17.06 -4.50
C ASN A 187 13.05 -17.63 -5.75
N VAL A 188 12.29 -16.80 -6.42
CA VAL A 188 12.11 -16.93 -7.84
C VAL A 188 13.50 -16.57 -8.35
N VAL A 189 14.25 -17.56 -8.78
CA VAL A 189 15.51 -17.36 -9.48
C VAL A 189 15.12 -16.61 -10.75
N LYS A 190 15.15 -15.28 -10.69
CA LYS A 190 14.90 -14.46 -11.85
C LYS A 190 16.10 -14.64 -12.76
N ASP A 191 15.85 -14.90 -14.00
CA ASP A 191 16.84 -15.31 -15.01
C ASP A 191 17.70 -14.16 -15.52
N GLN A 192 17.66 -12.99 -14.89
CA GLN A 192 18.32 -11.73 -15.29
C GLN A 192 17.78 -11.11 -16.59
N ILE A 193 16.64 -11.56 -17.06
CA ILE A 193 15.88 -10.94 -18.14
C ILE A 193 14.74 -10.15 -17.50
N LEU A 194 14.56 -8.90 -17.88
CA LEU A 194 13.44 -8.08 -17.45
C LEU A 194 12.24 -8.36 -18.35
N ASP A 195 11.27 -9.12 -17.84
CA ASP A 195 10.04 -9.48 -18.55
C ASP A 195 8.93 -8.47 -18.24
N ILE A 196 8.61 -7.61 -19.21
CA ILE A 196 7.57 -6.58 -19.10
C ILE A 196 6.32 -7.06 -19.84
N VAL A 197 5.21 -7.09 -19.14
CA VAL A 197 3.89 -7.30 -19.75
C VAL A 197 3.21 -5.95 -19.94
N VAL A 198 2.70 -5.70 -21.15
CA VAL A 198 1.94 -4.50 -21.50
C VAL A 198 0.51 -4.89 -21.81
N ILE A 199 -0.45 -4.34 -21.08
CA ILE A 199 -1.89 -4.57 -21.28
C ILE A 199 -2.52 -3.23 -21.62
N LEU A 200 -2.93 -3.03 -22.87
CA LEU A 200 -3.51 -1.76 -23.33
C LEU A 200 -4.76 -2.01 -24.20
N PRO A 201 -5.73 -1.11 -24.19
CA PRO A 201 -6.98 -1.24 -24.95
C PRO A 201 -6.80 -0.70 -26.38
N PHE A 202 -6.14 -1.46 -27.25
CA PHE A 202 -5.93 -1.06 -28.66
C PHE A 202 -7.23 -1.09 -29.45
N THR A 203 -8.10 -2.05 -29.18
CA THR A 203 -9.42 -2.17 -29.77
C THR A 203 -10.51 -2.00 -28.72
N ASN A 204 -11.70 -1.67 -29.19
CA ASN A 204 -12.88 -1.59 -28.32
C ASN A 204 -13.91 -2.59 -28.83
N SER A 205 -14.17 -3.64 -28.07
CA SER A 205 -15.10 -4.73 -28.43
C SER A 205 -16.53 -4.25 -28.71
N SER A 206 -16.91 -3.08 -28.18
CA SER A 206 -18.25 -2.50 -28.40
C SER A 206 -18.38 -1.62 -29.64
N ARG A 207 -17.31 -1.45 -30.45
CA ARG A 207 -17.32 -0.52 -31.61
C ARG A 207 -16.84 -1.20 -32.89
N THR A 208 -17.77 -1.44 -33.78
CA THR A 208 -17.55 -2.02 -35.12
C THR A 208 -17.16 -1.02 -36.21
N ASN A 209 -17.06 0.27 -35.93
CA ASN A 209 -16.81 1.32 -36.93
C ASN A 209 -15.40 1.88 -36.85
N LEU A 210 -14.65 1.74 -37.94
CA LEU A 210 -13.29 2.28 -38.18
C LEU A 210 -13.20 3.81 -38.12
N SER A 211 -14.33 4.54 -38.13
CA SER A 211 -14.39 6.01 -38.10
C SER A 211 -14.04 6.65 -36.73
N ASN A 212 -13.71 5.86 -35.70
CA ASN A 212 -13.39 6.35 -34.35
C ASN A 212 -11.93 6.06 -33.93
N ILE A 213 -11.03 5.82 -34.86
CA ILE A 213 -9.58 5.65 -34.61
C ILE A 213 -8.99 6.85 -33.86
N PRO A 214 -9.36 8.13 -34.11
CA PRO A 214 -8.77 9.28 -33.42
C PRO A 214 -8.92 9.26 -31.89
N GLN A 215 -9.85 8.53 -31.32
CA GLN A 215 -10.06 8.50 -29.85
C GLN A 215 -9.06 7.63 -29.07
N ASN A 216 -8.26 6.82 -29.74
CA ASN A 216 -7.27 5.94 -29.11
C ASN A 216 -5.83 6.27 -29.54
N ASP A 217 -5.60 7.38 -30.21
CA ASP A 217 -4.26 7.77 -30.67
C ASP A 217 -3.25 7.77 -29.54
N PHE A 218 -3.63 8.27 -28.37
CA PHE A 218 -2.76 8.28 -27.19
C PHE A 218 -2.34 6.89 -26.71
N VAL A 219 -3.15 5.85 -26.94
CA VAL A 219 -2.79 4.44 -26.58
C VAL A 219 -1.70 3.94 -27.52
N PHE A 220 -1.86 4.19 -28.82
CA PHE A 220 -0.86 3.80 -29.82
C PHE A 220 0.42 4.62 -29.67
N GLU A 221 0.31 5.90 -29.37
CA GLU A 221 1.47 6.77 -29.10
C GLU A 221 2.25 6.29 -27.87
N LEU A 222 1.55 5.99 -26.77
CA LEU A 222 2.16 5.41 -25.56
C LEU A 222 2.87 4.09 -25.88
N TYR A 223 2.18 3.19 -26.59
CA TYR A 223 2.72 1.90 -26.98
C TYR A 223 3.96 2.04 -27.87
N GLN A 224 3.92 2.92 -28.86
CA GLN A 224 5.07 3.22 -29.72
C GLN A 224 6.28 3.70 -28.89
N GLY A 225 6.02 4.49 -27.85
CA GLY A 225 7.05 4.90 -26.90
C GLY A 225 7.63 3.75 -26.10
N LEU A 226 6.76 2.87 -25.58
CA LEU A 226 7.19 1.66 -24.87
C LEU A 226 8.06 0.77 -25.77
N GLU A 227 7.59 0.50 -26.98
CA GLU A 227 8.30 -0.33 -27.97
C GLU A 227 9.67 0.26 -28.34
N TYR A 228 9.71 1.57 -28.65
CA TYR A 228 10.96 2.26 -28.93
C TYR A 228 11.93 2.24 -27.76
N GLY A 229 11.45 2.49 -26.53
CA GLY A 229 12.25 2.42 -25.32
C GLY A 229 12.85 1.03 -25.09
N MET A 230 12.06 -0.02 -25.30
CA MET A 230 12.49 -1.41 -25.21
C MET A 230 13.58 -1.73 -26.24
N GLU A 231 13.43 -1.26 -27.47
CA GLU A 231 14.45 -1.44 -28.50
C GLU A 231 15.77 -0.74 -28.14
N GLN A 232 15.70 0.48 -27.60
CA GLN A 232 16.90 1.18 -27.13
C GLN A 232 17.59 0.45 -25.95
N LEU A 233 16.85 -0.14 -25.03
CA LEU A 233 17.39 -0.96 -23.95
C LEU A 233 18.11 -2.20 -24.50
N LYS A 234 17.52 -2.91 -25.46
CA LYS A 234 18.16 -4.06 -26.13
C LYS A 234 19.45 -3.65 -26.83
N LEU A 235 19.45 -2.52 -27.52
CA LEU A 235 20.66 -1.99 -28.19
C LEU A 235 21.76 -1.60 -27.19
N SER A 236 21.41 -1.22 -25.97
CA SER A 236 22.37 -0.94 -24.90
C SER A 236 22.90 -2.21 -24.21
N GLY A 237 22.43 -3.40 -24.61
CA GLY A 237 22.83 -4.68 -24.04
C GLY A 237 22.00 -5.14 -22.85
N THR A 238 20.96 -4.41 -22.48
CA THR A 238 20.04 -4.82 -21.42
C THR A 238 19.17 -5.98 -21.90
N LYS A 239 19.10 -7.06 -21.12
CA LYS A 239 18.25 -8.21 -21.43
C LYS A 239 16.82 -7.91 -21.03
N VAL A 240 15.96 -7.63 -21.98
CA VAL A 240 14.55 -7.29 -21.77
C VAL A 240 13.66 -7.98 -22.78
N ASN A 241 12.48 -8.41 -22.32
CA ASN A 241 11.38 -8.89 -23.18
C ASN A 241 10.13 -8.06 -22.92
N MET A 242 9.29 -7.92 -23.93
CA MET A 242 7.98 -7.30 -23.80
C MET A 242 6.93 -8.19 -24.44
N LEU A 243 5.91 -8.54 -23.66
CA LEU A 243 4.71 -9.20 -24.13
C LEU A 243 3.55 -8.22 -24.09
N THR A 244 2.84 -8.08 -25.20
CA THR A 244 1.75 -7.11 -25.34
C THR A 244 0.41 -7.81 -25.55
N PHE A 245 -0.60 -7.37 -24.80
CA PHE A 245 -1.96 -7.86 -24.86
C PHE A 245 -2.94 -6.71 -25.10
N ASP A 246 -3.93 -6.96 -25.96
CA ASP A 246 -5.05 -6.05 -26.16
C ASP A 246 -6.17 -6.39 -25.17
N SER A 247 -6.47 -5.52 -24.23
CA SER A 247 -7.55 -5.73 -23.27
C SER A 247 -8.94 -5.61 -23.89
N LYS A 248 -9.07 -4.95 -25.04
CA LYS A 248 -10.33 -4.70 -25.77
C LYS A 248 -11.40 -3.97 -24.95
N ARG A 249 -11.06 -3.44 -23.80
CA ARG A 249 -12.00 -2.92 -22.79
C ARG A 249 -13.09 -3.95 -22.43
N ASP A 250 -12.70 -5.21 -22.36
CA ASP A 250 -13.57 -6.34 -22.06
C ASP A 250 -13.02 -7.09 -20.84
N ILE A 251 -13.77 -7.02 -19.73
CA ILE A 251 -13.35 -7.61 -18.44
C ILE A 251 -13.21 -9.14 -18.53
N ALA A 252 -14.12 -9.82 -19.25
CA ALA A 252 -14.05 -11.27 -19.40
C ALA A 252 -12.83 -11.69 -20.24
N HIS A 253 -12.53 -10.92 -21.29
CA HIS A 253 -11.32 -11.12 -22.08
C HIS A 253 -10.05 -10.87 -21.26
N LEU A 254 -10.02 -9.81 -20.46
CA LEU A 254 -8.91 -9.48 -19.58
C LEU A 254 -8.67 -10.56 -18.51
N GLN A 255 -9.73 -11.16 -17.95
CA GLN A 255 -9.61 -12.30 -17.04
C GLN A 255 -8.90 -13.50 -17.71
N ASN A 256 -9.20 -13.77 -19.00
CA ASN A 256 -8.52 -14.81 -19.74
C ASN A 256 -7.04 -14.47 -19.99
N ILE A 257 -6.72 -13.20 -20.28
CA ILE A 257 -5.34 -12.74 -20.39
C ILE A 257 -4.59 -12.99 -19.07
N LEU A 258 -5.16 -12.58 -17.93
CA LEU A 258 -4.52 -12.75 -16.62
C LEU A 258 -4.33 -14.21 -16.18
N ALA A 259 -5.07 -15.14 -16.81
CA ALA A 259 -4.90 -16.59 -16.62
C ALA A 259 -3.75 -17.18 -17.47
N ASP A 260 -3.15 -16.42 -18.38
CA ASP A 260 -2.02 -16.88 -19.20
C ASP A 260 -0.78 -17.09 -18.32
N PRO A 261 -0.12 -18.26 -18.40
CA PRO A 261 1.11 -18.53 -17.64
C PRO A 261 2.25 -17.50 -17.88
N ALA A 262 2.29 -16.88 -19.06
CA ALA A 262 3.26 -15.84 -19.37
C ALA A 262 3.10 -14.59 -18.50
N ILE A 263 1.87 -14.25 -18.10
CA ILE A 263 1.61 -13.14 -17.18
C ILE A 263 2.16 -13.47 -15.78
N ALA A 264 2.01 -14.71 -15.32
CA ALA A 264 2.49 -15.13 -14.01
C ALA A 264 4.02 -15.12 -13.87
N SER A 265 4.74 -15.13 -14.99
CA SER A 265 6.22 -15.05 -15.03
C SER A 265 6.75 -13.62 -15.21
N ALA A 266 5.89 -12.64 -15.46
CA ALA A 266 6.30 -11.26 -15.66
C ALA A 266 6.99 -10.65 -14.42
N ASP A 267 7.93 -9.75 -14.65
CA ASP A 267 8.54 -8.95 -13.58
C ASP A 267 7.72 -7.72 -13.26
N ILE A 268 7.00 -7.18 -14.25
CA ILE A 268 6.16 -6.00 -14.11
C ILE A 268 5.06 -5.97 -15.17
N ILE A 269 3.91 -5.42 -14.82
CA ILE A 269 2.78 -5.19 -15.72
C ILE A 269 2.60 -3.68 -15.90
N ILE A 270 2.54 -3.21 -17.13
CA ILE A 270 2.23 -1.83 -17.51
C ILE A 270 0.83 -1.78 -18.12
N GLY A 271 -0.03 -0.91 -17.59
CA GLY A 271 -1.43 -0.85 -17.98
C GLY A 271 -2.28 -1.96 -17.33
N PRO A 272 -3.57 -1.92 -17.47
CA PRO A 272 -4.38 -1.09 -18.36
C PRO A 272 -4.55 0.37 -17.90
N ILE A 273 -5.43 1.11 -18.59
CA ILE A 273 -5.63 2.54 -18.32
C ILE A 273 -7.06 2.92 -17.94
N TYR A 274 -8.03 2.02 -18.09
CA TYR A 274 -9.42 2.31 -17.70
C TYR A 274 -9.74 1.75 -16.30
N PRO A 275 -10.58 2.46 -15.50
CA PRO A 275 -10.77 2.14 -14.08
C PRO A 275 -11.17 0.69 -13.79
N GLU A 276 -12.14 0.16 -14.54
CA GLU A 276 -12.67 -1.21 -14.32
C GLU A 276 -11.61 -2.28 -14.57
N GLU A 277 -10.82 -2.12 -15.64
CA GLU A 277 -9.69 -2.98 -15.96
C GLU A 277 -8.55 -2.84 -14.94
N THR A 278 -8.32 -1.61 -14.49
CA THR A 278 -7.29 -1.29 -13.47
C THR A 278 -7.58 -2.01 -12.15
N ASP A 279 -8.84 -2.05 -11.71
CA ASP A 279 -9.24 -2.76 -10.49
C ASP A 279 -8.97 -4.27 -10.57
N LEU A 280 -9.25 -4.86 -11.73
CA LEU A 280 -8.98 -6.28 -11.95
C LEU A 280 -7.48 -6.58 -11.96
N VAL A 281 -6.68 -5.79 -12.68
CA VAL A 281 -5.22 -6.01 -12.76
C VAL A 281 -4.53 -5.70 -11.43
N SER A 282 -4.94 -4.67 -10.70
CA SER A 282 -4.38 -4.40 -9.37
C SER A 282 -4.66 -5.53 -8.38
N SER A 283 -5.87 -6.10 -8.40
CA SER A 283 -6.21 -7.28 -7.57
C SER A 283 -5.37 -8.51 -7.94
N PHE A 284 -5.13 -8.73 -9.23
CA PHE A 284 -4.23 -9.78 -9.71
C PHE A 284 -2.79 -9.52 -9.27
N ALA A 285 -2.29 -8.30 -9.43
CA ALA A 285 -0.95 -7.88 -9.04
C ALA A 285 -0.66 -8.16 -7.55
N GLU A 286 -1.61 -7.85 -6.66
CA GLU A 286 -1.51 -8.16 -5.24
C GLU A 286 -1.44 -9.67 -4.96
N THR A 287 -2.25 -10.46 -5.67
CA THR A 287 -2.29 -11.93 -5.52
C THR A 287 -1.04 -12.59 -6.09
N ALA A 288 -0.63 -12.20 -7.29
CA ALA A 288 0.52 -12.74 -8.01
C ALA A 288 1.86 -12.17 -7.51
N ARG A 289 1.82 -11.04 -6.77
CA ARG A 289 2.99 -10.28 -6.30
C ARG A 289 3.88 -9.78 -7.44
N ILE A 290 3.23 -9.34 -8.50
CA ILE A 290 3.89 -8.76 -9.66
C ILE A 290 3.58 -7.26 -9.64
N PRO A 291 4.58 -6.36 -9.67
CA PRO A 291 4.33 -4.93 -9.77
C PRO A 291 3.45 -4.58 -10.97
N PHE A 292 2.46 -3.75 -10.73
CA PHE A 292 1.58 -3.18 -11.74
C PHE A 292 1.77 -1.66 -11.76
N VAL A 293 1.98 -1.08 -12.94
CA VAL A 293 2.16 0.36 -13.13
C VAL A 293 1.04 0.91 -14.01
N HIS A 294 0.23 1.78 -13.44
CA HIS A 294 -0.75 2.54 -14.21
C HIS A 294 -0.06 3.72 -14.90
N PRO A 295 -0.09 3.80 -16.26
CA PRO A 295 0.78 4.71 -16.99
C PRO A 295 0.35 6.17 -16.98
N LEU A 296 -0.95 6.47 -16.97
CA LEU A 296 -1.47 7.79 -17.31
C LEU A 296 -2.36 8.45 -16.27
N SER A 297 -2.87 7.72 -15.28
CA SER A 297 -3.83 8.27 -14.31
C SER A 297 -3.17 9.09 -13.22
N ASN A 298 -3.89 10.10 -12.75
CA ASN A 298 -3.63 10.84 -11.51
C ASN A 298 -4.60 10.42 -10.39
N LEU A 299 -5.49 9.47 -10.61
CA LEU A 299 -6.51 9.01 -9.64
C LEU A 299 -5.91 7.97 -8.69
N GLY A 300 -5.06 8.41 -7.76
CA GLY A 300 -4.10 7.56 -7.15
C GLY A 300 -4.28 7.10 -5.72
N ASP A 301 -5.14 7.72 -4.96
CA ASP A 301 -5.26 7.38 -3.54
C ASP A 301 -5.71 5.92 -3.34
N ARG A 302 -6.36 5.32 -4.33
CA ARG A 302 -6.75 3.91 -4.36
C ARG A 302 -5.58 2.92 -4.32
N PHE A 303 -4.36 3.33 -4.67
CA PHE A 303 -3.18 2.47 -4.65
C PHE A 303 -2.33 2.61 -3.39
N GLU A 304 -2.60 3.57 -2.52
CA GLU A 304 -1.81 3.79 -1.30
C GLU A 304 -1.90 2.63 -0.31
N GLU A 305 -3.01 1.89 -0.34
CA GLU A 305 -3.21 0.69 0.49
C GLU A 305 -2.78 -0.62 -0.19
N LEU A 306 -2.28 -0.56 -1.44
CA LEU A 306 -1.82 -1.72 -2.21
C LEU A 306 -0.29 -1.83 -2.14
N ASN A 307 0.26 -3.06 -2.31
CA ASN A 307 1.72 -3.27 -2.28
C ASN A 307 2.36 -3.27 -3.66
N TYR A 308 1.62 -3.72 -4.67
CA TYR A 308 2.15 -4.03 -5.98
C TYR A 308 1.59 -3.12 -7.07
N SER A 309 0.78 -2.12 -6.72
CA SER A 309 0.17 -1.20 -7.68
C SER A 309 0.74 0.19 -7.54
N TYR A 310 1.21 0.77 -8.65
CA TYR A 310 1.91 2.04 -8.71
C TYR A 310 1.28 2.98 -9.75
N LEU A 311 1.27 4.28 -9.46
CA LEU A 311 1.00 5.32 -10.45
C LEU A 311 2.31 5.90 -10.96
N PHE A 312 2.50 5.87 -12.28
CA PHE A 312 3.66 6.51 -12.90
C PHE A 312 3.63 8.04 -12.78
N ARG A 313 2.43 8.62 -12.82
CA ARG A 313 2.21 10.06 -12.61
C ARG A 313 1.95 10.39 -11.13
N PRO A 314 2.14 11.65 -10.73
CA PRO A 314 1.68 12.12 -9.44
C PRO A 314 0.17 11.90 -9.27
N SER A 315 -0.25 11.48 -8.08
CA SER A 315 -1.68 11.42 -7.75
C SER A 315 -2.27 12.82 -7.58
N VAL A 316 -3.58 12.94 -7.61
CA VAL A 316 -4.28 14.20 -7.31
C VAL A 316 -3.87 14.74 -5.94
N SER A 317 -3.73 13.89 -4.93
CA SER A 317 -3.25 14.27 -3.59
C SER A 317 -1.81 14.78 -3.61
N SER A 318 -0.92 14.10 -4.35
CA SER A 318 0.47 14.53 -4.51
C SER A 318 0.58 15.87 -5.25
N ILE A 319 -0.23 16.09 -6.28
CA ILE A 319 -0.27 17.39 -6.98
C ILE A 319 -0.73 18.49 -6.02
N ALA A 320 -1.81 18.26 -5.25
CA ALA A 320 -2.29 19.23 -4.27
C ALA A 320 -1.23 19.54 -3.21
N ALA A 321 -0.58 18.51 -2.66
CA ALA A 321 0.49 18.67 -1.67
C ALA A 321 1.70 19.43 -2.24
N GLY A 322 2.13 19.11 -3.44
CA GLY A 322 3.24 19.79 -4.12
C GLY A 322 2.96 21.27 -4.39
N ILE A 323 1.74 21.60 -4.81
CA ILE A 323 1.31 23.00 -4.96
C ILE A 323 1.40 23.73 -3.61
N VAL A 324 0.80 23.17 -2.55
CA VAL A 324 0.80 23.82 -1.22
C VAL A 324 2.22 23.99 -0.69
N GLU A 325 3.07 22.98 -0.84
CA GLU A 325 4.48 23.05 -0.41
C GLU A 325 5.23 24.16 -1.18
N SER A 326 5.05 24.23 -2.49
CA SER A 326 5.63 25.28 -3.32
C SER A 326 5.15 26.67 -2.92
N LEU A 327 3.84 26.84 -2.68
CA LEU A 327 3.29 28.13 -2.24
C LEU A 327 3.76 28.55 -0.86
N ARG A 328 4.07 27.61 0.04
CA ARG A 328 4.67 27.90 1.35
C ARG A 328 6.10 28.41 1.25
N LYS A 329 6.87 27.88 0.30
CA LYS A 329 8.25 28.31 0.05
C LYS A 329 8.30 29.71 -0.60
N GLN A 330 7.34 30.01 -1.46
CA GLN A 330 7.24 31.30 -2.13
C GLN A 330 6.51 32.31 -1.22
N ASN A 331 7.09 33.47 -0.98
CA ASN A 331 6.48 34.49 -0.13
C ASN A 331 5.54 35.42 -0.94
N TRP A 332 4.60 34.86 -1.69
CA TRP A 332 3.71 35.61 -2.57
C TRP A 332 2.46 36.19 -1.89
N GLY A 333 2.21 35.83 -0.64
CA GLY A 333 0.99 36.16 0.09
C GLY A 333 0.06 34.95 0.26
N LYS A 334 -1.13 35.17 0.83
CA LYS A 334 -2.00 34.05 1.25
C LYS A 334 -3.40 34.05 0.63
N ARG A 335 -3.75 35.06 -0.19
CA ARG A 335 -5.06 35.15 -0.84
C ARG A 335 -5.01 34.47 -2.20
N VAL A 336 -5.75 33.38 -2.37
CA VAL A 336 -5.70 32.50 -3.54
C VAL A 336 -7.04 32.51 -4.27
N ALA A 337 -7.02 32.62 -5.59
CA ALA A 337 -8.17 32.35 -6.46
C ALA A 337 -7.92 31.03 -7.23
N ILE A 338 -8.90 30.15 -7.27
CA ILE A 338 -8.84 28.88 -7.99
C ILE A 338 -9.94 28.84 -9.03
N GLY A 339 -9.56 28.63 -10.30
CA GLY A 339 -10.43 28.23 -11.39
C GLY A 339 -10.12 26.80 -11.81
N TYR A 340 -11.13 25.94 -11.99
CA TYR A 340 -10.93 24.54 -12.35
C TYR A 340 -11.92 24.07 -13.42
N SER A 341 -11.51 23.15 -14.27
CA SER A 341 -12.36 22.61 -15.34
C SER A 341 -13.45 21.66 -14.81
N ALA A 342 -14.39 21.28 -15.65
CA ALA A 342 -15.44 20.32 -15.34
C ALA A 342 -14.95 18.86 -15.36
N SER A 343 -13.66 18.59 -15.59
CA SER A 343 -13.14 17.23 -15.54
C SER A 343 -13.15 16.70 -14.11
N SER A 344 -13.44 15.41 -13.92
CA SER A 344 -13.47 14.78 -12.59
C SER A 344 -12.13 14.92 -11.85
N ARG A 345 -11.00 14.86 -12.58
CA ARG A 345 -9.67 15.07 -12.02
C ARG A 345 -9.51 16.49 -11.48
N ASP A 346 -9.82 17.49 -12.27
CA ASP A 346 -9.59 18.89 -11.91
C ASP A 346 -10.51 19.34 -10.78
N GLU A 347 -11.75 18.85 -10.77
CA GLU A 347 -12.68 19.09 -9.67
C GLU A 347 -12.19 18.46 -8.38
N MET A 348 -11.71 17.21 -8.42
CA MET A 348 -11.13 16.53 -7.26
C MET A 348 -9.89 17.26 -6.74
N LEU A 349 -8.97 17.63 -7.65
CA LEU A 349 -7.76 18.39 -7.32
C LEU A 349 -8.10 19.73 -6.69
N ALA A 350 -9.06 20.46 -7.25
CA ALA A 350 -9.48 21.76 -6.71
C ALA A 350 -10.04 21.64 -5.29
N LYS A 351 -10.88 20.63 -5.02
CA LYS A 351 -11.44 20.37 -3.69
C LYS A 351 -10.36 19.97 -2.67
N MET A 352 -9.44 19.09 -3.04
CA MET A 352 -8.31 18.72 -2.20
C MET A 352 -7.40 19.92 -1.90
N LEU A 353 -7.11 20.71 -2.92
CA LEU A 353 -6.28 21.91 -2.79
C LEU A 353 -6.95 22.95 -1.89
N GLN A 354 -8.27 23.14 -2.01
CA GLN A 354 -9.05 24.01 -1.12
C GLN A 354 -8.88 23.63 0.34
N ASP A 355 -9.04 22.33 0.67
CA ASP A 355 -8.88 21.82 2.04
C ASP A 355 -7.45 22.00 2.56
N GLN A 356 -6.46 21.61 1.77
CA GLN A 356 -5.06 21.70 2.16
C GLN A 356 -4.56 23.15 2.30
N LEU A 357 -4.99 24.06 1.41
CA LEU A 357 -4.69 25.50 1.52
C LEU A 357 -5.29 26.09 2.78
N GLY A 358 -6.55 25.75 3.10
CA GLY A 358 -7.20 26.18 4.34
C GLY A 358 -6.41 25.75 5.58
N LYS A 359 -6.00 24.47 5.66
CA LYS A 359 -5.14 23.93 6.73
C LYS A 359 -3.77 24.61 6.78
N ALA A 360 -3.25 25.06 5.66
CA ALA A 360 -1.98 25.78 5.56
C ALA A 360 -2.08 27.29 5.87
N GLY A 361 -3.28 27.78 6.17
CA GLY A 361 -3.54 29.18 6.53
C GLY A 361 -3.62 30.11 5.34
N PHE A 362 -3.92 29.60 4.14
CA PHE A 362 -4.28 30.41 2.97
C PHE A 362 -5.78 30.73 2.97
N GLN A 363 -6.14 31.86 2.38
CA GLN A 363 -7.51 32.30 2.23
C GLN A 363 -7.95 32.18 0.77
N LEU A 364 -8.97 31.39 0.51
CA LEU A 364 -9.63 31.36 -0.79
C LEU A 364 -10.51 32.61 -0.97
N VAL A 365 -10.16 33.44 -1.95
CA VAL A 365 -10.93 34.64 -2.29
C VAL A 365 -11.91 34.38 -3.43
N LYS A 366 -11.62 33.40 -4.29
CA LYS A 366 -12.53 32.93 -5.34
C LYS A 366 -12.27 31.45 -5.63
N PHE A 367 -13.34 30.68 -5.79
CA PHE A 367 -13.32 29.27 -6.14
C PHE A 367 -14.46 28.96 -7.10
N GLU A 368 -14.14 28.70 -8.36
CA GLU A 368 -15.17 28.63 -9.41
C GLU A 368 -14.80 27.62 -10.49
N GLN A 369 -15.81 26.89 -10.96
CA GLN A 369 -15.67 26.05 -12.14
C GLN A 369 -15.62 26.92 -13.39
N ILE A 370 -14.57 26.78 -14.20
CA ILE A 370 -14.33 27.53 -15.42
C ILE A 370 -14.54 26.66 -16.66
N THR A 371 -14.93 27.33 -17.74
CA THR A 371 -15.16 26.78 -19.07
C THR A 371 -14.63 27.77 -20.10
N ALA A 372 -14.54 27.36 -21.36
CA ALA A 372 -14.17 28.30 -22.47
C ALA A 372 -14.98 29.59 -22.48
N ARG A 373 -16.25 29.57 -22.02
CA ARG A 373 -17.14 30.72 -22.06
C ARG A 373 -16.95 31.68 -20.89
N ASN A 374 -16.57 31.24 -19.72
CA ASN A 374 -16.51 32.09 -18.52
C ASN A 374 -15.09 32.32 -17.99
N THR A 375 -14.05 31.71 -18.56
CA THR A 375 -12.65 31.91 -18.14
C THR A 375 -12.25 33.39 -18.13
N SER A 376 -12.54 34.13 -19.18
CA SER A 376 -12.26 35.59 -19.24
C SER A 376 -13.03 36.36 -18.16
N SER A 377 -14.29 36.02 -17.92
CA SER A 377 -15.11 36.65 -16.87
C SER A 377 -14.62 36.30 -15.47
N PHE A 378 -14.16 35.07 -15.25
CA PHE A 378 -13.53 34.66 -14.01
C PHE A 378 -12.31 35.53 -13.69
N LEU A 379 -11.38 35.68 -14.66
CA LEU A 379 -10.15 36.44 -14.49
C LEU A 379 -10.41 37.95 -14.34
N GLN A 380 -11.27 38.54 -15.16
CA GLN A 380 -11.66 39.94 -15.06
C GLN A 380 -12.36 40.25 -13.74
N GLY A 381 -13.18 39.30 -13.25
CA GLY A 381 -13.89 39.41 -11.98
C GLY A 381 -12.98 39.41 -10.74
N LEU A 382 -11.68 39.06 -10.88
CA LEU A 382 -10.70 39.22 -9.81
C LEU A 382 -10.31 40.68 -9.56
N GLY A 383 -10.66 41.60 -10.46
CA GLY A 383 -10.44 43.02 -10.27
C GLY A 383 -8.96 43.46 -10.28
N ILE A 384 -8.10 42.68 -10.95
CA ILE A 384 -6.66 42.96 -11.05
C ILE A 384 -6.46 44.10 -12.06
N ARG A 385 -5.77 45.15 -11.62
CA ARG A 385 -5.40 46.29 -12.50
C ARG A 385 -3.92 46.59 -12.32
N SER A 386 -3.19 46.73 -13.41
CA SER A 386 -1.78 47.12 -13.41
C SER A 386 -1.56 48.40 -12.61
N GLY A 387 -0.56 48.43 -11.75
CA GLY A 387 -0.21 49.61 -10.95
C GLY A 387 -1.01 49.83 -9.66
N GLN A 388 -1.88 48.89 -9.25
CA GLN A 388 -2.56 48.96 -7.95
C GLN A 388 -1.58 48.80 -6.78
N ARG A 389 -1.76 49.61 -5.73
CA ARG A 389 -0.95 49.49 -4.49
C ARG A 389 -1.28 48.25 -3.65
N SER A 390 -2.48 47.72 -3.78
CA SER A 390 -2.94 46.51 -3.10
C SER A 390 -3.76 45.66 -4.06
N MET A 391 -3.32 44.47 -4.34
CA MET A 391 -4.03 43.54 -5.20
C MET A 391 -5.14 42.83 -4.41
N PRO A 392 -6.30 42.51 -5.01
CA PRO A 392 -7.38 41.78 -4.33
C PRO A 392 -7.06 40.32 -4.10
N VAL A 393 -6.12 39.75 -4.83
CA VAL A 393 -5.65 38.35 -4.76
C VAL A 393 -4.12 38.35 -4.84
N ASP A 394 -3.50 37.36 -4.19
CA ASP A 394 -2.03 37.22 -4.18
C ASP A 394 -1.55 36.18 -5.19
N GLN A 395 -2.39 35.20 -5.54
CA GLN A 395 -2.04 34.10 -6.45
C GLN A 395 -3.30 33.59 -7.17
N ILE A 396 -3.13 33.14 -8.41
CA ILE A 396 -4.18 32.52 -9.23
C ILE A 396 -3.72 31.11 -9.58
N ILE A 397 -4.62 30.13 -9.47
CA ILE A 397 -4.38 28.75 -9.88
C ILE A 397 -5.47 28.34 -10.86
N LEU A 398 -5.07 27.90 -12.06
CA LEU A 398 -5.99 27.41 -13.09
C LEU A 398 -5.72 25.91 -13.32
N LEU A 399 -6.63 25.08 -12.83
CA LEU A 399 -6.54 23.63 -12.93
C LEU A 399 -7.33 23.15 -14.15
N SER A 400 -6.65 23.03 -15.28
CA SER A 400 -7.25 22.55 -16.52
C SER A 400 -6.19 22.10 -17.51
N ASP A 401 -6.43 20.94 -18.16
CA ASP A 401 -5.71 20.48 -19.34
C ASP A 401 -6.46 20.79 -20.64
N ASP A 402 -7.57 21.52 -20.58
CA ASP A 402 -8.40 21.84 -21.74
C ASP A 402 -7.89 23.09 -22.48
N PRO A 403 -7.39 22.95 -23.73
CA PRO A 403 -6.91 24.09 -24.52
C PRO A 403 -8.01 25.14 -24.77
N SER A 404 -9.28 24.76 -24.78
CA SER A 404 -10.39 25.71 -24.94
C SER A 404 -10.56 26.64 -23.73
N ILE A 405 -10.12 26.25 -22.55
CA ILE A 405 -10.05 27.07 -21.34
C ILE A 405 -8.79 27.94 -21.34
N ALA A 406 -7.67 27.38 -21.78
CA ALA A 406 -6.39 28.08 -21.80
C ALA A 406 -6.38 29.22 -22.81
N GLN A 407 -6.92 29.03 -24.02
CA GLN A 407 -6.88 30.00 -25.09
C GLN A 407 -7.50 31.36 -24.70
N PRO A 408 -8.71 31.47 -24.12
CA PRO A 408 -9.24 32.74 -23.64
C PRO A 408 -8.49 33.32 -22.44
N ALA A 409 -7.80 32.49 -21.65
CA ALA A 409 -6.99 32.96 -20.55
C ALA A 409 -5.74 33.71 -21.02
N PHE A 410 -5.04 33.21 -22.04
CA PHE A 410 -3.82 33.85 -22.55
C PHE A 410 -4.01 35.31 -22.98
N SER A 411 -5.17 35.69 -23.47
CA SER A 411 -5.46 37.06 -23.82
C SER A 411 -5.38 38.06 -22.65
N LEU A 412 -5.43 37.57 -21.42
CA LEU A 412 -5.37 38.37 -20.19
C LEU A 412 -4.09 38.15 -19.40
N MET A 413 -3.31 37.11 -19.72
CA MET A 413 -2.16 36.67 -18.92
C MET A 413 -1.07 37.71 -18.81
N GLU A 414 -0.71 38.40 -19.87
CA GLU A 414 0.31 39.44 -19.85
C GLU A 414 0.00 40.52 -18.80
N SER A 415 -1.24 40.98 -18.73
CA SER A 415 -1.67 41.98 -17.75
C SER A 415 -1.70 41.44 -16.34
N ILE A 416 -2.14 40.19 -16.14
CA ILE A 416 -2.31 39.54 -14.85
C ILE A 416 -0.94 39.16 -14.28
N THR A 417 -0.12 38.45 -15.02
CA THR A 417 1.16 37.92 -14.58
C THR A 417 2.22 39.00 -14.35
N ALA A 418 2.05 40.19 -14.95
CA ALA A 418 2.87 41.35 -14.61
C ALA A 418 2.82 41.73 -13.12
N SER A 419 1.74 41.35 -12.44
CA SER A 419 1.48 41.74 -11.04
C SER A 419 1.26 40.57 -10.07
N ILE A 420 0.76 39.44 -10.55
CA ILE A 420 0.31 38.33 -9.71
C ILE A 420 0.81 36.98 -10.24
N PRO A 421 1.42 36.15 -9.37
CA PRO A 421 1.75 34.77 -9.69
C PRO A 421 0.52 33.99 -10.15
N THR A 422 0.63 33.40 -11.35
CA THR A 422 -0.42 32.56 -11.93
C THR A 422 0.15 31.19 -12.24
N LEU A 423 -0.48 30.17 -11.67
CA LEU A 423 -0.09 28.78 -11.80
C LEU A 423 -1.08 28.05 -12.71
N VAL A 424 -0.57 27.31 -13.67
CA VAL A 424 -1.35 26.48 -14.61
C VAL A 424 -0.79 25.07 -14.66
N MET A 425 -1.52 24.11 -15.22
CA MET A 425 -0.99 22.77 -15.44
C MET A 425 0.12 22.78 -16.49
N ASP A 426 1.09 21.90 -16.37
CA ASP A 426 2.21 21.76 -17.33
C ASP A 426 1.78 21.37 -18.75
N SER A 427 0.58 20.82 -18.92
CA SER A 427 -0.02 20.56 -20.23
C SER A 427 -0.11 21.80 -21.13
N TRP A 428 -0.17 23.01 -20.53
CA TRP A 428 -0.20 24.26 -21.28
C TRP A 428 1.07 24.50 -22.09
N LEU A 429 2.20 23.91 -21.70
CA LEU A 429 3.46 23.95 -22.48
C LEU A 429 3.36 23.24 -23.83
N GLY A 430 2.40 22.37 -24.03
CA GLY A 430 2.22 21.59 -25.26
C GLY A 430 1.08 22.07 -26.16
N PHE A 431 0.42 23.19 -25.87
CA PHE A 431 -0.67 23.69 -26.71
C PHE A 431 -0.14 24.38 -27.96
N ASP A 432 -0.62 23.97 -29.11
CA ASP A 432 -0.15 24.45 -30.43
C ASP A 432 -0.32 25.94 -30.64
N PHE A 433 -1.27 26.58 -29.98
CA PHE A 433 -1.51 28.03 -30.08
C PHE A 433 -0.61 28.85 -29.16
N ALA A 434 0.05 28.24 -28.16
CA ALA A 434 0.89 28.93 -27.21
C ALA A 434 2.33 29.01 -27.75
N ASN A 435 2.86 30.20 -27.87
CA ASN A 435 4.25 30.43 -28.25
C ASN A 435 5.13 30.73 -27.03
N TYR A 436 6.44 30.79 -27.20
CA TYR A 436 7.39 31.07 -26.12
C TYR A 436 7.13 32.40 -25.42
N GLU A 437 6.82 33.48 -26.17
CA GLU A 437 6.56 34.79 -25.59
C GLU A 437 5.36 34.74 -24.64
N MET A 438 4.31 34.00 -25.00
CA MET A 438 3.13 33.82 -24.16
C MET A 438 3.43 33.00 -22.91
N MET A 439 4.37 32.07 -22.95
CA MET A 439 4.73 31.18 -21.83
C MET A 439 5.81 31.80 -20.92
N GLU A 440 6.57 32.79 -21.40
CA GLU A 440 7.60 33.52 -20.64
C GLU A 440 7.06 34.77 -19.91
N PHE A 441 5.75 34.88 -19.73
CA PHE A 441 5.19 35.99 -18.94
C PHE A 441 5.81 36.07 -17.55
N PRO A 442 5.97 37.26 -16.96
CA PRO A 442 6.62 37.44 -15.68
C PRO A 442 6.05 36.63 -14.57
N ASN A 443 5.73 36.17 -13.80
CA ASN A 443 5.06 35.42 -12.76
C ASN A 443 4.11 34.32 -13.29
N PHE A 444 4.48 33.68 -14.40
CA PHE A 444 3.72 32.56 -14.96
C PHE A 444 4.44 31.25 -14.68
N TYR A 445 3.73 30.30 -14.06
CA TYR A 445 4.30 29.07 -13.54
C TYR A 445 3.50 27.86 -13.95
N PHE A 446 4.20 26.74 -14.14
CA PHE A 446 3.62 25.47 -14.57
C PHE A 446 3.71 24.44 -13.44
N ILE A 447 2.59 23.83 -13.10
CA ILE A 447 2.49 22.77 -12.07
C ILE A 447 2.95 21.46 -12.69
N GLY A 448 4.00 20.87 -12.16
CA GLY A 448 4.57 19.64 -12.67
C GLY A 448 3.63 18.44 -12.50
N ASN A 449 3.50 17.65 -13.56
CA ASN A 449 2.72 16.41 -13.59
C ASN A 449 3.46 15.37 -14.44
N ASN A 450 4.64 14.98 -13.98
CA ASN A 450 5.60 14.16 -14.73
C ASN A 450 6.08 14.88 -16.02
N THR A 451 6.40 16.15 -15.86
CA THR A 451 6.73 17.08 -16.95
C THR A 451 7.93 16.62 -17.75
N LEU A 452 7.81 16.65 -19.07
CA LEU A 452 8.91 16.37 -19.97
C LEU A 452 9.94 17.52 -19.97
N ASN A 453 11.21 17.17 -19.95
CA ASN A 453 12.30 18.13 -20.10
C ASN A 453 12.59 18.37 -21.59
N PHE A 454 11.77 19.19 -22.24
CA PHE A 454 11.79 19.43 -23.67
C PHE A 454 13.14 19.96 -24.19
N TYR A 455 13.91 20.64 -23.36
CA TYR A 455 15.16 21.30 -23.72
C TYR A 455 16.39 20.50 -23.30
N GLY A 456 16.21 19.44 -22.50
CA GLY A 456 17.30 18.58 -22.09
C GLY A 456 17.95 17.84 -23.26
N GLU A 457 19.27 17.68 -23.22
CA GLU A 457 20.02 16.97 -24.25
C GLU A 457 19.47 15.55 -24.55
N PRO A 458 19.08 14.73 -23.54
CA PRO A 458 18.50 13.42 -23.83
C PRO A 458 17.21 13.48 -24.64
N MET A 459 16.37 14.48 -24.40
CA MET A 459 15.14 14.70 -25.16
C MET A 459 15.43 15.09 -26.60
N GLN A 460 16.39 15.98 -26.84
CA GLN A 460 16.78 16.39 -28.20
C GLN A 460 17.37 15.19 -28.97
N GLN A 461 18.21 14.39 -28.32
CA GLN A 461 18.74 13.18 -28.94
C GLN A 461 17.63 12.17 -29.26
N PHE A 462 16.68 11.97 -28.35
CA PHE A 462 15.53 11.12 -28.58
C PHE A 462 14.70 11.59 -29.77
N ARG A 463 14.31 12.87 -29.80
CA ARG A 463 13.51 13.43 -30.90
C ARG A 463 14.18 13.25 -32.26
N ASN A 464 15.48 13.50 -32.34
CA ASN A 464 16.24 13.37 -33.59
C ASN A 464 16.32 11.90 -34.05
N LYS A 465 16.64 10.97 -33.13
CA LYS A 465 16.71 9.54 -33.44
C LYS A 465 15.34 8.99 -33.83
N PHE A 466 14.29 9.38 -33.11
CA PHE A 466 12.93 8.97 -33.41
C PHE A 466 12.48 9.47 -34.79
N TYR A 467 12.75 10.75 -35.10
CA TYR A 467 12.45 11.30 -36.41
C TYR A 467 13.19 10.55 -37.55
N ASN A 468 14.46 10.22 -37.35
CA ASN A 468 15.22 9.47 -38.35
C ASN A 468 14.67 8.04 -38.59
N THR A 469 14.00 7.47 -37.57
CA THR A 469 13.42 6.13 -37.68
C THR A 469 12.01 6.15 -38.28
N TYR A 470 11.16 7.09 -37.85
CA TYR A 470 9.73 7.09 -38.16
C TYR A 470 9.29 8.23 -39.10
N LEU A 471 10.18 9.15 -39.46
CA LEU A 471 9.93 10.35 -40.28
C LEU A 471 8.83 11.26 -39.71
N SER A 472 8.60 11.16 -38.40
CA SER A 472 7.68 12.00 -37.63
C SER A 472 8.27 12.32 -36.27
N TYR A 473 7.90 13.44 -35.66
CA TYR A 473 8.31 13.74 -34.29
C TYR A 473 7.47 12.96 -33.30
N PRO A 474 8.07 12.54 -32.16
CA PRO A 474 7.33 11.83 -31.11
C PRO A 474 6.33 12.76 -30.43
N SER A 475 5.16 12.25 -30.11
CA SER A 475 4.19 12.93 -29.24
C SER A 475 4.64 12.95 -27.78
N MET A 476 3.92 13.67 -26.93
CA MET A 476 4.13 13.65 -25.49
C MET A 476 3.90 12.25 -24.91
N ASN A 477 2.87 11.54 -25.38
CA ASN A 477 2.60 10.17 -24.91
C ASN A 477 3.68 9.17 -25.34
N THR A 478 4.23 9.35 -26.54
CA THR A 478 5.38 8.56 -27.02
C THR A 478 6.60 8.80 -26.12
N ALA A 479 6.91 10.04 -25.79
CA ALA A 479 8.01 10.37 -24.87
C ALA A 479 7.80 9.80 -23.46
N LEU A 480 6.57 9.85 -22.93
CA LEU A 480 6.23 9.23 -21.64
C LEU A 480 6.35 7.71 -21.67
N GLY A 481 6.00 7.05 -22.79
CA GLY A 481 6.21 5.61 -22.96
C GLY A 481 7.69 5.24 -22.90
N VAL A 482 8.54 5.98 -23.59
CA VAL A 482 10.01 5.80 -23.51
C VAL A 482 10.52 6.00 -22.09
N GLU A 483 10.06 7.06 -21.43
CA GLU A 483 10.47 7.37 -20.06
C GLU A 483 10.05 6.28 -19.08
N MET A 484 8.86 5.72 -19.23
CA MET A 484 8.37 4.63 -18.39
C MET A 484 9.25 3.40 -18.47
N VAL A 485 9.66 3.00 -19.68
CA VAL A 485 10.58 1.88 -19.90
C VAL A 485 11.94 2.16 -19.26
N ASN A 486 12.46 3.37 -19.40
CA ASN A 486 13.71 3.78 -18.75
C ASN A 486 13.59 3.74 -17.23
N TRP A 487 12.50 4.26 -16.68
CA TRP A 487 12.22 4.25 -15.24
C TRP A 487 12.11 2.81 -14.70
N VAL A 488 11.37 1.93 -15.38
CA VAL A 488 11.27 0.51 -15.01
C VAL A 488 12.64 -0.14 -15.03
N ALA A 489 13.39 0.02 -16.11
CA ALA A 489 14.72 -0.60 -16.25
C ALA A 489 15.69 -0.10 -15.17
N SER A 490 15.73 1.22 -14.88
CA SER A 490 16.61 1.78 -13.86
C SER A 490 16.19 1.37 -12.44
N SER A 491 14.88 1.30 -12.16
CA SER A 491 14.37 0.95 -10.84
C SER A 491 14.49 -0.54 -10.51
N MET A 492 14.65 -1.41 -11.52
CA MET A 492 14.71 -2.87 -11.37
C MET A 492 16.07 -3.48 -11.71
N SER A 493 17.01 -2.71 -12.27
CA SER A 493 18.29 -3.24 -12.83
C SER A 493 19.28 -3.73 -11.77
N ASP A 494 19.29 -3.13 -10.59
CA ASP A 494 20.33 -3.36 -9.56
C ASP A 494 19.89 -4.31 -8.45
N SER A 495 18.68 -4.86 -8.50
CA SER A 495 18.17 -5.75 -7.47
C SER A 495 18.37 -7.22 -7.80
N LYS A 496 18.84 -8.00 -6.84
CA LYS A 496 18.74 -9.45 -6.87
C LYS A 496 17.26 -9.82 -6.78
N GLY A 497 16.59 -9.96 -7.95
CA GLY A 497 15.20 -10.35 -8.03
C GLY A 497 14.22 -9.23 -8.37
N PHE A 498 14.66 -8.12 -8.97
CA PHE A 498 13.80 -7.05 -9.49
C PHE A 498 12.78 -6.51 -8.46
N ASP A 499 13.23 -6.25 -7.24
CA ASP A 499 12.38 -5.72 -6.16
C ASP A 499 12.14 -4.21 -6.34
N LEU A 500 11.07 -3.87 -7.05
CA LEU A 500 10.74 -2.48 -7.36
C LEU A 500 10.57 -1.63 -6.10
N ARG A 501 9.80 -2.11 -5.09
CA ARG A 501 9.53 -1.31 -3.89
C ARG A 501 10.80 -0.96 -3.12
N ARG A 502 11.67 -1.94 -2.93
CA ARG A 502 12.93 -1.75 -2.22
C ARG A 502 13.81 -0.70 -2.89
N ASN A 503 13.90 -0.74 -4.22
CA ASN A 503 14.71 0.20 -4.97
C ASN A 503 14.13 1.61 -4.95
N LEU A 504 12.80 1.74 -5.02
CA LEU A 504 12.12 3.03 -4.93
C LEU A 504 12.28 3.69 -3.55
N ASP A 505 12.38 2.89 -2.48
CA ASP A 505 12.56 3.42 -1.12
C ASP A 505 14.00 3.88 -0.83
N GLN A 506 14.99 3.44 -1.60
CA GLN A 506 16.39 3.81 -1.38
C GLN A 506 16.70 5.26 -1.77
N ASN A 507 15.94 5.85 -2.69
CA ASN A 507 16.20 7.19 -3.20
C ASN A 507 14.94 8.07 -3.11
N ALA A 508 15.03 9.18 -2.39
CA ALA A 508 13.94 10.16 -2.30
C ALA A 508 13.69 10.85 -3.65
N PHE A 509 14.74 11.06 -4.44
CA PHE A 509 14.63 11.65 -5.78
C PHE A 509 15.43 10.84 -6.78
N GLN A 510 14.83 10.58 -7.92
CA GLN A 510 15.42 9.90 -9.05
C GLN A 510 15.26 10.79 -10.30
N ALA A 511 16.37 11.19 -10.91
CA ALA A 511 16.32 11.98 -12.14
C ALA A 511 15.68 11.17 -13.27
N GLY A 512 14.78 11.77 -14.02
CA GLY A 512 14.23 11.22 -15.23
C GLY A 512 15.23 11.33 -16.38
N LYS A 513 15.04 10.54 -17.43
CA LYS A 513 15.83 10.64 -18.66
C LYS A 513 15.21 11.64 -19.64
N LEU A 514 13.90 11.60 -19.80
CA LEU A 514 13.12 12.52 -20.63
C LEU A 514 12.22 13.43 -19.82
N THR A 515 11.92 13.09 -18.57
CA THR A 515 11.20 13.91 -17.60
C THR A 515 12.18 14.55 -16.62
N TRP A 516 11.70 15.44 -15.77
CA TRP A 516 12.52 16.08 -14.74
C TRP A 516 12.86 15.14 -13.59
N GLY A 517 11.97 14.19 -13.26
CA GLY A 517 12.27 13.19 -12.25
C GLY A 517 11.09 12.59 -11.54
N PHE A 518 11.41 11.76 -10.54
CA PHE A 518 10.50 10.95 -9.78
C PHE A 518 10.83 10.97 -8.30
N ASN A 519 9.81 10.82 -7.46
CA ASN A 519 9.95 10.51 -6.05
C ASN A 519 8.87 9.50 -5.65
N PHE A 520 9.28 8.27 -5.36
CA PHE A 520 8.41 7.16 -4.94
C PHE A 520 8.71 6.68 -3.52
N GLN A 521 9.55 7.38 -2.78
CA GLN A 521 9.96 6.96 -1.45
C GLN A 521 8.76 6.91 -0.49
N GLY A 522 8.49 5.71 0.06
CA GLY A 522 7.40 5.49 1.01
C GLY A 522 5.99 5.58 0.40
N THR A 523 5.84 5.58 -0.93
CA THR A 523 4.56 5.81 -1.60
C THR A 523 4.43 4.99 -2.89
N HIS A 524 3.20 4.80 -3.36
CA HIS A 524 2.86 4.10 -4.59
C HIS A 524 2.58 5.03 -5.78
N ASN A 525 2.86 6.30 -5.65
CA ASN A 525 2.71 7.28 -6.72
C ASN A 525 3.86 8.28 -6.73
N ASN A 526 4.13 8.89 -7.90
CA ASN A 526 5.16 9.90 -8.01
C ASN A 526 4.80 11.15 -7.20
N GLN A 527 5.64 11.53 -6.25
CA GLN A 527 5.45 12.73 -5.41
C GLN A 527 6.26 13.95 -5.89
N TYR A 528 6.98 13.83 -7.00
CA TYR A 528 7.74 14.94 -7.54
C TYR A 528 6.83 15.87 -8.34
N VAL A 529 6.40 16.96 -7.73
CA VAL A 529 5.49 17.97 -8.27
C VAL A 529 6.11 19.36 -8.09
N PRO A 530 7.15 19.70 -8.85
CA PRO A 530 7.75 21.02 -8.80
C PRO A 530 6.85 22.07 -9.49
N LEU A 531 7.04 23.33 -9.16
CA LEU A 531 6.63 24.42 -10.03
C LEU A 531 7.76 24.74 -11.01
N PHE A 532 7.39 24.97 -12.26
CA PHE A 532 8.33 25.36 -13.30
C PHE A 532 8.08 26.79 -13.75
N LYS A 533 9.14 27.45 -14.24
CA LYS A 533 9.09 28.71 -14.96
C LYS A 533 9.85 28.56 -16.26
N LEU A 534 9.32 29.14 -17.34
CA LEU A 534 10.03 29.26 -18.61
C LEU A 534 10.82 30.56 -18.62
N GLU A 535 12.14 30.48 -18.81
CA GLU A 535 13.04 31.65 -18.86
C GLU A 535 14.07 31.47 -19.98
N ALA A 536 14.16 32.41 -20.90
CA ALA A 536 15.08 32.39 -22.04
C ALA A 536 14.98 31.08 -22.85
N GLY A 537 13.76 30.59 -23.05
CA GLY A 537 13.47 29.35 -23.75
C GLY A 537 13.75 28.08 -22.99
N GLU A 538 14.17 28.15 -21.72
CA GLU A 538 14.45 27.01 -20.88
C GLU A 538 13.42 26.88 -19.75
N LEU A 539 12.89 25.68 -19.55
CA LEU A 539 12.03 25.38 -18.43
C LEU A 539 12.90 25.07 -17.20
N LYS A 540 12.67 25.78 -16.09
CA LYS A 540 13.46 25.63 -14.85
C LYS A 540 12.54 25.36 -13.68
N PRO A 541 12.85 24.38 -12.81
CA PRO A 541 12.11 24.22 -11.55
C PRO A 541 12.40 25.40 -10.63
N LEU A 542 11.38 25.81 -9.88
CA LEU A 542 11.54 26.75 -8.76
C LEU A 542 12.05 25.99 -7.55
N ASP A 543 13.11 26.50 -6.93
CA ASP A 543 13.72 25.94 -5.70
C ASP A 543 12.81 26.09 -4.46
#